data_3741cb5592c59bdc84dd2268247184ec
#
_entry.id   3741cb5592c59bdc84dd2268247184ec
#
_cell.length_a   1.000
_cell.length_b   1.000
_cell.length_c   1.000
_cell.angle_alpha   90.00
_cell.angle_beta   90.00
_cell.angle_gamma   90.00
#
_symmetry.space_group_name_H-M   'P 1'
#
loop_
_entity.id
_entity.type
_entity.pdbx_description
1 polymer ?
#
loop_
_entity_poly.entity_id
_entity_poly.type
_entity_poly.pdbx_seq_one_letter_code
_entity_poly.pdbx_strand_id
1 'polypeptide(L)'
;MFDLQNFIADCKEAVKSNDPQGQVGKLMEGAFRDPEAVRQALDDAAPKKDVNPLYADENLTVLRVFTPANFVSPIHNHLMWVQIGILQGEEKNYLYRRTTDGGLEVEQEVVLTPETGIFSLRADAIHAIEISPDQPLCGLHVYGGNILERSSRSVWDPDTMEELPYDFQQIMDFSKKLYEKRKAG
;
A
#
# COMPACT_ATOMS: atom_id res chain seq x y z
N MET A 1 -15.60 2.56 19.82
CA MET A 1 -15.82 1.55 18.74
C MET A 1 -15.52 2.26 17.42
N PHE A 2 -14.68 1.70 16.58
CA PHE A 2 -14.38 2.26 15.25
C PHE A 2 -15.60 2.12 14.32
N ASP A 3 -15.95 3.21 13.63
CA ASP A 3 -17.03 3.28 12.65
C ASP A 3 -16.42 3.59 11.28
N LEU A 4 -16.48 2.61 10.37
CA LEU A 4 -15.87 2.71 9.05
C LEU A 4 -16.51 3.81 8.18
N GLN A 5 -17.83 4.01 8.28
CA GLN A 5 -18.52 5.01 7.47
C GLN A 5 -18.17 6.44 7.92
N ASN A 6 -18.10 6.67 9.23
CA ASN A 6 -17.64 7.93 9.79
C ASN A 6 -16.16 8.16 9.43
N PHE A 7 -15.30 7.16 9.54
CA PHE A 7 -13.90 7.27 9.14
C PHE A 7 -13.74 7.66 7.67
N ILE A 8 -14.50 7.05 6.75
CA ILE A 8 -14.50 7.42 5.33
C ILE A 8 -14.99 8.85 5.14
N ALA A 9 -16.06 9.25 5.84
CA ALA A 9 -16.58 10.62 5.77
C ALA A 9 -15.53 11.65 6.26
N ASP A 10 -14.86 11.37 7.36
CA ASP A 10 -13.79 12.22 7.90
C ASP A 10 -12.58 12.31 6.93
N CYS A 11 -12.18 11.19 6.30
CA CYS A 11 -11.15 11.20 5.26
C CYS A 11 -11.55 12.04 4.05
N LYS A 12 -12.83 12.00 3.62
CA LYS A 12 -13.33 12.85 2.52
C LYS A 12 -13.27 14.34 2.85
N GLU A 13 -13.45 14.72 4.10
CA GLU A 13 -13.25 16.11 4.52
C GLU A 13 -11.74 16.43 4.63
N ALA A 14 -10.93 15.52 5.17
CA ALA A 14 -9.51 15.72 5.34
C ALA A 14 -8.77 15.95 4.00
N VAL A 15 -9.16 15.29 2.91
CA VAL A 15 -8.53 15.48 1.59
C VAL A 15 -8.78 16.87 0.98
N LYS A 16 -9.72 17.64 1.49
CA LYS A 16 -9.99 19.03 1.06
C LYS A 16 -9.10 20.06 1.79
N SER A 17 -8.33 19.61 2.78
CA SER A 17 -7.47 20.48 3.59
C SER A 17 -6.18 20.88 2.87
N ASN A 18 -5.42 21.82 3.46
CA ASN A 18 -4.10 22.21 2.94
C ASN A 18 -2.99 21.15 3.21
N ASP A 19 -3.27 20.17 4.07
CA ASP A 19 -2.37 19.05 4.40
C ASP A 19 -3.18 17.74 4.41
N PRO A 20 -3.66 17.28 3.24
CA PRO A 20 -4.54 16.11 3.18
C PRO A 20 -3.86 14.85 3.71
N GLN A 21 -2.61 14.59 3.34
CA GLN A 21 -1.87 13.43 3.80
C GLN A 21 -1.70 13.41 5.32
N GLY A 22 -1.29 14.52 5.92
CA GLY A 22 -1.10 14.61 7.36
C GLY A 22 -2.41 14.51 8.14
N GLN A 23 -3.51 15.09 7.63
CA GLN A 23 -4.82 14.98 8.29
C GLN A 23 -5.35 13.54 8.25
N VAL A 24 -5.25 12.85 7.10
CA VAL A 24 -5.62 11.43 6.99
C VAL A 24 -4.75 10.56 7.88
N GLY A 25 -3.44 10.85 7.96
CA GLY A 25 -2.53 10.16 8.88
C GLY A 25 -3.01 10.23 10.34
N LYS A 26 -3.41 11.42 10.81
CA LYS A 26 -3.96 11.59 12.18
C LYS A 26 -5.27 10.82 12.41
N LEU A 27 -6.14 10.76 11.40
CA LEU A 27 -7.36 9.95 11.47
C LEU A 27 -7.03 8.47 11.60
N MET A 28 -6.06 7.97 10.82
CA MET A 28 -5.59 6.59 10.93
C MET A 28 -4.90 6.31 12.27
N GLU A 29 -4.03 7.19 12.76
CA GLU A 29 -3.44 7.08 14.11
C GLU A 29 -4.51 7.00 15.19
N GLY A 30 -5.57 7.81 15.07
CA GLY A 30 -6.73 7.77 15.96
C GLY A 30 -7.46 6.42 15.92
N ALA A 31 -7.72 5.89 14.72
CA ALA A 31 -8.37 4.61 14.51
C ALA A 31 -7.52 3.44 15.05
N PHE A 32 -6.21 3.46 14.80
CA PHE A 32 -5.26 2.41 15.20
C PHE A 32 -4.89 2.43 16.70
N ARG A 33 -5.51 3.29 17.52
CA ARG A 33 -5.50 3.13 18.99
C ARG A 33 -6.30 1.91 19.45
N ASP A 34 -7.24 1.45 18.62
CA ASP A 34 -8.01 0.22 18.81
C ASP A 34 -7.98 -0.60 17.51
N PRO A 35 -6.84 -1.25 17.19
CA PRO A 35 -6.66 -1.98 15.92
C PRO A 35 -7.61 -3.15 15.79
N GLU A 36 -8.07 -3.72 16.90
CA GLU A 36 -9.03 -4.81 16.90
C GLU A 36 -10.42 -4.33 16.43
N ALA A 37 -10.88 -3.14 16.87
CA ALA A 37 -12.11 -2.55 16.38
C ALA A 37 -12.03 -2.20 14.89
N VAL A 38 -10.85 -1.73 14.40
CA VAL A 38 -10.61 -1.52 12.97
C VAL A 38 -10.71 -2.84 12.22
N ARG A 39 -10.02 -3.88 12.67
CA ARG A 39 -10.01 -5.20 12.05
C ARG A 39 -11.43 -5.77 11.95
N GLN A 40 -12.20 -5.71 13.03
CA GLN A 40 -13.58 -6.19 13.04
C GLN A 40 -14.45 -5.44 12.02
N ALA A 41 -14.37 -4.12 11.96
CA ALA A 41 -15.15 -3.33 11.01
C ALA A 41 -14.77 -3.63 9.54
N LEU A 42 -13.49 -3.91 9.26
CA LEU A 42 -13.05 -4.35 7.95
C LEU A 42 -13.53 -5.76 7.60
N ASP A 43 -13.54 -6.68 8.57
CA ASP A 43 -14.02 -8.03 8.40
C ASP A 43 -15.53 -8.07 8.12
N ASP A 44 -16.29 -7.17 8.73
CA ASP A 44 -17.72 -7.03 8.52
C ASP A 44 -18.06 -6.39 7.16
N ALA A 45 -17.20 -5.50 6.67
CA ALA A 45 -17.43 -4.75 5.44
C ALA A 45 -16.97 -5.46 4.16
N ALA A 46 -15.97 -6.34 4.22
CA ALA A 46 -15.36 -6.95 3.05
C ALA A 46 -14.84 -8.38 3.31
N PRO A 47 -14.86 -9.28 2.31
CA PRO A 47 -14.29 -10.62 2.46
C PRO A 47 -12.79 -10.58 2.75
N LYS A 48 -12.30 -11.56 3.53
CA LYS A 48 -10.87 -11.71 3.87
C LYS A 48 -10.05 -12.31 2.74
N LYS A 49 -10.18 -11.75 1.55
CA LYS A 49 -9.40 -12.18 0.38
C LYS A 49 -9.21 -10.98 -0.54
N ASP A 50 -8.06 -10.91 -1.17
CA ASP A 50 -7.71 -9.91 -2.16
C ASP A 50 -7.72 -8.45 -1.63
N VAL A 51 -7.53 -7.52 -2.53
CA VAL A 51 -7.64 -6.08 -2.27
C VAL A 51 -9.09 -5.66 -2.47
N ASN A 52 -9.70 -5.07 -1.43
CA ASN A 52 -11.10 -4.67 -1.49
C ASN A 52 -11.24 -3.16 -1.30
N PRO A 53 -11.73 -2.42 -2.32
CA PRO A 53 -12.07 -1.02 -2.15
C PRO A 53 -13.30 -0.89 -1.24
N LEU A 54 -13.12 -0.18 -0.14
CA LEU A 54 -14.20 0.20 0.79
C LEU A 54 -14.84 1.51 0.37
N TYR A 55 -14.05 2.34 -0.30
CA TYR A 55 -14.45 3.58 -0.93
C TYR A 55 -13.44 3.97 -2.02
N ALA A 56 -13.91 4.55 -3.12
CA ALA A 56 -13.06 5.16 -4.14
C ALA A 56 -13.79 6.31 -4.86
N ASP A 57 -13.11 7.44 -5.00
CA ASP A 57 -13.45 8.54 -5.91
C ASP A 57 -12.18 9.17 -6.48
N GLU A 58 -12.28 10.28 -7.20
CA GLU A 58 -11.13 10.94 -7.84
C GLU A 58 -10.05 11.41 -6.86
N ASN A 59 -10.41 11.69 -5.59
CA ASN A 59 -9.56 12.33 -4.58
C ASN A 59 -9.13 11.38 -3.46
N LEU A 60 -9.80 10.24 -3.32
CA LEU A 60 -9.60 9.32 -2.19
C LEU A 60 -9.88 7.88 -2.57
N THR A 61 -9.02 6.98 -2.12
CA THR A 61 -9.35 5.55 -2.07
C THR A 61 -9.04 5.00 -0.68
N VAL A 62 -10.00 4.28 -0.10
CA VAL A 62 -9.84 3.52 1.15
C VAL A 62 -9.90 2.04 0.80
N LEU A 63 -8.81 1.31 1.05
CA LEU A 63 -8.69 -0.11 0.74
C LEU A 63 -8.50 -0.93 2.01
N ARG A 64 -9.24 -2.04 2.09
CA ARG A 64 -8.77 -3.19 2.86
C ARG A 64 -7.78 -3.97 1.99
N VAL A 65 -6.56 -4.12 2.47
CA VAL A 65 -5.52 -4.91 1.81
C VAL A 65 -5.39 -6.25 2.51
N PHE A 66 -5.42 -7.32 1.71
CA PHE A 66 -5.07 -8.66 2.15
C PHE A 66 -4.09 -9.25 1.13
N THR A 67 -2.85 -9.49 1.57
CA THR A 67 -1.78 -9.98 0.71
C THR A 67 -1.28 -11.33 1.22
N PRO A 68 -1.18 -12.36 0.36
CA PRO A 68 -0.68 -13.67 0.77
C PRO A 68 0.73 -13.61 1.35
N ALA A 69 1.04 -14.55 2.25
CA ALA A 69 2.40 -14.78 2.71
C ALA A 69 3.33 -15.07 1.51
N ASN A 70 4.61 -14.68 1.62
CA ASN A 70 5.62 -14.78 0.56
C ASN A 70 5.38 -13.93 -0.69
N PHE A 71 4.38 -13.04 -0.71
CA PHE A 71 4.19 -12.15 -1.84
C PHE A 71 5.38 -11.18 -1.97
N VAL A 72 5.81 -10.95 -3.21
CA VAL A 72 6.84 -9.97 -3.56
C VAL A 72 6.32 -9.15 -4.71
N SER A 73 6.24 -7.83 -4.55
CA SER A 73 5.89 -6.97 -5.68
C SER A 73 7.12 -6.62 -6.53
N PRO A 74 6.96 -6.38 -7.84
CA PRO A 74 7.96 -5.63 -8.59
C PRO A 74 8.06 -4.20 -8.05
N ILE A 75 9.11 -3.48 -8.43
CA ILE A 75 9.23 -2.05 -8.16
C ILE A 75 8.10 -1.32 -8.91
N HIS A 76 7.41 -0.41 -8.22
CA HIS A 76 6.31 0.37 -8.79
C HIS A 76 6.15 1.71 -8.08
N ASN A 77 5.30 2.58 -8.63
CA ASN A 77 4.88 3.81 -7.99
C ASN A 77 3.35 3.94 -7.96
N HIS A 78 2.85 4.83 -7.12
CA HIS A 78 1.42 5.12 -7.04
C HIS A 78 1.06 6.47 -7.69
N LEU A 79 2.01 7.41 -7.77
CA LEU A 79 1.84 8.80 -8.17
C LEU A 79 0.75 9.53 -7.36
N MET A 80 0.59 9.10 -6.13
CA MET A 80 -0.25 9.67 -5.08
C MET A 80 0.30 9.24 -3.72
N TRP A 81 0.07 10.06 -2.70
CA TRP A 81 0.46 9.67 -1.34
C TRP A 81 -0.41 8.51 -0.83
N VAL A 82 0.14 7.74 0.08
CA VAL A 82 -0.60 6.70 0.79
C VAL A 82 -0.26 6.69 2.28
N GLN A 83 -1.27 6.43 3.10
CA GLN A 83 -1.16 6.11 4.51
C GLN A 83 -1.43 4.61 4.69
N ILE A 84 -0.52 3.91 5.35
CA ILE A 84 -0.53 2.46 5.50
C ILE A 84 -0.59 2.12 6.99
N GLY A 85 -1.60 1.36 7.38
CA GLY A 85 -1.70 0.78 8.71
C GLY A 85 -1.80 -0.74 8.62
N ILE A 86 -0.88 -1.44 9.29
CA ILE A 86 -0.86 -2.91 9.32
C ILE A 86 -1.65 -3.39 10.54
N LEU A 87 -2.54 -4.35 10.32
CA LEU A 87 -3.35 -5.00 11.36
C LEU A 87 -2.88 -6.42 11.68
N GLN A 88 -2.21 -7.06 10.71
CA GLN A 88 -1.67 -8.41 10.83
C GLN A 88 -0.56 -8.61 9.82
N GLY A 89 0.46 -9.37 10.19
CA GLY A 89 1.56 -9.73 9.32
C GLY A 89 2.70 -8.71 9.35
N GLU A 90 3.63 -8.91 8.44
CA GLU A 90 4.81 -8.06 8.28
C GLU A 90 5.02 -7.76 6.80
N GLU A 91 5.24 -6.49 6.49
CA GLU A 91 5.55 -5.99 5.17
C GLU A 91 6.90 -5.28 5.19
N LYS A 92 7.85 -5.77 4.43
CA LYS A 92 9.11 -5.07 4.19
C LYS A 92 8.96 -4.18 2.95
N ASN A 93 9.20 -2.89 3.10
CA ASN A 93 9.23 -1.91 2.03
C ASN A 93 10.67 -1.58 1.66
N TYR A 94 10.97 -1.64 0.37
CA TYR A 94 12.19 -1.12 -0.22
C TYR A 94 11.84 0.17 -0.95
N LEU A 95 12.33 1.30 -0.44
CA LEU A 95 12.16 2.61 -1.06
C LEU A 95 13.32 2.87 -2.00
N TYR A 96 13.02 3.34 -3.20
CA TYR A 96 14.01 3.60 -4.24
C TYR A 96 14.11 5.08 -4.57
N ARG A 97 15.31 5.52 -4.90
CA ARG A 97 15.54 6.81 -5.53
C ARG A 97 16.10 6.62 -6.93
N ARG A 98 15.84 7.60 -7.80
CA ARG A 98 16.46 7.63 -9.14
C ARG A 98 17.90 8.05 -9.02
N THR A 99 18.77 7.34 -9.73
CA THR A 99 20.19 7.71 -9.87
C THR A 99 20.39 8.72 -11.00
N THR A 100 21.55 9.37 -11.04
CA THR A 100 21.87 10.39 -12.05
C THR A 100 21.98 9.85 -13.47
N ASP A 101 22.23 8.55 -13.62
CA ASP A 101 22.28 7.81 -14.90
C ASP A 101 20.92 7.24 -15.31
N GLY A 102 19.86 7.54 -14.54
CA GLY A 102 18.47 7.15 -14.83
C GLY A 102 18.05 5.79 -14.26
N GLY A 103 18.94 5.11 -13.54
CA GLY A 103 18.63 3.85 -12.83
C GLY A 103 17.87 4.07 -11.52
N LEU A 104 17.73 3.00 -10.77
CA LEU A 104 17.16 2.99 -9.41
C LEU A 104 18.15 2.35 -8.44
N GLU A 105 18.23 2.92 -7.23
CA GLU A 105 18.93 2.31 -6.12
C GLU A 105 18.07 2.33 -4.85
N VAL A 106 18.26 1.36 -3.97
CA VAL A 106 17.56 1.32 -2.67
C VAL A 106 18.08 2.48 -1.82
N GLU A 107 17.17 3.35 -1.42
CA GLU A 107 17.45 4.47 -0.51
C GLU A 107 17.22 4.07 0.94
N GLN A 108 16.16 3.29 1.18
CA GLN A 108 15.74 2.91 2.53
C GLN A 108 15.01 1.57 2.52
N GLU A 109 15.19 0.79 3.58
CA GLU A 109 14.39 -0.37 3.91
C GLU A 109 13.58 -0.09 5.18
N VAL A 110 12.29 -0.39 5.16
CA VAL A 110 11.39 -0.20 6.30
C VAL A 110 10.56 -1.46 6.48
N VAL A 111 10.51 -1.96 7.72
CA VAL A 111 9.64 -3.09 8.09
C VAL A 111 8.41 -2.53 8.79
N LEU A 112 7.23 -2.87 8.27
CA LEU A 112 5.94 -2.48 8.81
C LEU A 112 5.28 -3.68 9.47
N THR A 113 4.85 -3.48 10.71
CA THR A 113 4.11 -4.44 11.54
C THR A 113 2.95 -3.70 12.22
N PRO A 114 2.05 -4.40 12.92
CA PRO A 114 1.01 -3.72 13.72
C PRO A 114 1.55 -2.71 14.73
N GLU A 115 2.80 -2.89 15.20
CA GLU A 115 3.43 -2.04 16.22
C GLU A 115 4.13 -0.81 15.63
N THR A 116 4.39 -0.76 14.32
CA THR A 116 5.09 0.37 13.69
C THR A 116 4.24 1.64 13.56
N GLY A 117 2.93 1.54 13.82
CA GLY A 117 2.01 2.66 13.65
C GLY A 117 1.67 2.91 12.18
N ILE A 118 1.34 4.17 11.85
CA ILE A 118 0.95 4.55 10.50
C ILE A 118 2.18 4.95 9.70
N PHE A 119 2.38 4.29 8.57
CA PHE A 119 3.46 4.60 7.65
C PHE A 119 2.96 5.44 6.47
N SER A 120 3.72 6.49 6.16
CA SER A 120 3.38 7.45 5.11
C SER A 120 4.32 7.31 3.92
N LEU A 121 3.77 7.06 2.73
CA LEU A 121 4.51 7.18 1.47
C LEU A 121 4.10 8.48 0.76
N ARG A 122 5.10 9.21 0.26
CA ARG A 122 4.87 10.41 -0.54
C ARG A 122 4.36 10.05 -1.94
N ALA A 123 3.78 11.04 -2.63
CA ALA A 123 3.21 10.85 -3.96
C ALA A 123 4.25 10.44 -5.02
N ASP A 124 5.50 10.83 -4.84
CA ASP A 124 6.64 10.53 -5.73
C ASP A 124 7.41 9.25 -5.34
N ALA A 125 6.95 8.53 -4.32
CA ALA A 125 7.63 7.32 -3.85
C ALA A 125 7.65 6.23 -4.92
N ILE A 126 8.82 5.62 -5.09
CA ILE A 126 9.05 4.40 -5.88
C ILE A 126 9.39 3.32 -4.86
N HIS A 127 8.68 2.20 -4.89
CA HIS A 127 8.90 1.16 -3.90
C HIS A 127 8.62 -0.25 -4.42
N ALA A 128 9.08 -1.24 -3.66
CA ALA A 128 8.68 -2.63 -3.76
C ALA A 128 8.37 -3.15 -2.38
N ILE A 129 7.48 -4.12 -2.27
CA ILE A 129 7.12 -4.75 -1.00
C ILE A 129 7.40 -6.24 -1.01
N GLU A 130 7.61 -6.75 0.19
CA GLU A 130 7.80 -8.15 0.48
C GLU A 130 7.04 -8.54 1.73
N ILE A 131 6.17 -9.54 1.61
CA ILE A 131 5.40 -10.06 2.73
C ILE A 131 6.13 -11.24 3.36
N SER A 132 6.22 -11.23 4.70
CA SER A 132 6.81 -12.31 5.48
C SER A 132 6.24 -13.68 5.09
N PRO A 133 7.07 -14.75 5.11
CA PRO A 133 6.61 -16.11 4.85
C PRO A 133 5.68 -16.68 5.94
N ASP A 134 5.70 -16.10 7.14
CA ASP A 134 5.06 -16.71 8.32
C ASP A 134 3.55 -16.56 8.31
N GLN A 135 3.03 -15.47 7.75
CA GLN A 135 1.60 -15.19 7.72
C GLN A 135 1.21 -14.16 6.65
N PRO A 136 -0.04 -14.19 6.18
CA PRO A 136 -0.54 -13.16 5.27
C PRO A 136 -0.62 -11.80 5.95
N LEU A 137 -0.50 -10.75 5.14
CA LEU A 137 -0.70 -9.37 5.55
C LEU A 137 -2.18 -8.99 5.51
N CYS A 138 -2.62 -8.28 6.54
CA CYS A 138 -3.90 -7.55 6.52
C CYS A 138 -3.66 -6.11 6.96
N GLY A 139 -4.22 -5.13 6.23
CA GLY A 139 -4.05 -3.72 6.52
C GLY A 139 -5.18 -2.85 6.00
N LEU A 140 -5.15 -1.59 6.44
CA LEU A 140 -5.97 -0.49 5.94
C LEU A 140 -5.05 0.49 5.25
N HIS A 141 -5.29 0.74 3.95
CA HIS A 141 -4.55 1.71 3.15
C HIS A 141 -5.47 2.83 2.68
N VAL A 142 -4.99 4.06 2.79
CA VAL A 142 -5.72 5.26 2.32
C VAL A 142 -4.84 6.02 1.34
N TYR A 143 -5.34 6.17 0.11
CA TYR A 143 -4.64 6.83 -0.99
C TYR A 143 -5.25 8.18 -1.31
N GLY A 144 -4.41 9.16 -1.64
CA GLY A 144 -4.81 10.50 -2.08
C GLY A 144 -5.15 10.56 -3.56
N GLY A 145 -6.12 9.78 -3.97
CA GLY A 145 -6.60 9.70 -5.34
C GLY A 145 -7.26 8.36 -5.64
N ASN A 146 -7.73 8.19 -6.88
CA ASN A 146 -8.29 6.92 -7.35
C ASN A 146 -7.18 5.96 -7.78
N ILE A 147 -6.74 5.07 -6.88
CA ILE A 147 -5.69 4.08 -7.18
C ILE A 147 -6.15 3.05 -8.22
N LEU A 148 -7.45 2.83 -8.38
CA LEU A 148 -8.00 1.84 -9.30
C LEU A 148 -7.96 2.32 -10.76
N GLU A 149 -8.02 3.65 -10.99
CA GLU A 149 -8.09 4.25 -12.32
C GLU A 149 -6.81 5.00 -12.73
N ARG A 150 -5.80 5.11 -11.84
CA ARG A 150 -4.57 5.84 -12.11
C ARG A 150 -3.70 5.11 -13.14
N SER A 151 -3.87 5.42 -14.41
CA SER A 151 -3.18 4.76 -15.53
C SER A 151 -1.73 5.26 -15.78
N SER A 152 -1.35 6.42 -15.23
CA SER A 152 -0.02 7.01 -15.43
C SER A 152 1.08 6.43 -14.54
N ARG A 153 0.76 5.44 -13.70
CA ARG A 153 1.73 4.75 -12.82
C ARG A 153 2.73 3.94 -13.63
N SER A 154 3.86 3.64 -12.99
CA SER A 154 4.91 2.80 -13.56
C SER A 154 5.13 1.53 -12.76
N VAL A 155 5.59 0.51 -13.45
CA VAL A 155 6.18 -0.72 -12.91
C VAL A 155 7.52 -0.97 -13.59
N TRP A 156 8.47 -1.55 -12.89
CA TRP A 156 9.78 -1.90 -13.46
C TRP A 156 9.87 -3.41 -13.68
N ASP A 157 10.31 -3.79 -14.89
CA ASP A 157 10.60 -5.18 -15.21
C ASP A 157 11.73 -5.71 -14.30
N PRO A 158 11.53 -6.81 -13.57
CA PRO A 158 12.52 -7.30 -12.61
C PRO A 158 13.79 -7.93 -13.23
N ASP A 159 13.84 -8.11 -14.54
CA ASP A 159 15.02 -8.63 -15.24
C ASP A 159 15.82 -7.53 -15.93
N THR A 160 15.14 -6.59 -16.56
CA THR A 160 15.78 -5.53 -17.37
C THR A 160 15.88 -4.21 -16.64
N MET A 161 15.10 -4.02 -15.57
CA MET A 161 14.91 -2.75 -14.86
C MET A 161 14.34 -1.62 -15.75
N GLU A 162 13.71 -2.00 -16.87
CA GLU A 162 13.00 -1.06 -17.73
C GLU A 162 11.72 -0.57 -17.05
N GLU A 163 11.49 0.75 -17.11
CA GLU A 163 10.26 1.36 -16.62
C GLU A 163 9.15 1.20 -17.66
N LEU A 164 8.06 0.56 -17.27
CA LEU A 164 6.91 0.24 -18.10
C LEU A 164 5.64 0.92 -17.56
N PRO A 165 4.64 1.18 -18.40
CA PRO A 165 3.33 1.58 -17.92
C PRO A 165 2.75 0.52 -16.97
N TYR A 166 2.11 0.97 -15.90
CA TYR A 166 1.49 0.08 -14.91
C TYR A 166 0.35 -0.72 -15.54
N ASP A 167 0.41 -2.02 -15.37
CA ASP A 167 -0.67 -2.97 -15.68
C ASP A 167 -0.80 -3.98 -14.53
N PHE A 168 -2.02 -4.21 -14.05
CA PHE A 168 -2.24 -5.09 -12.91
C PHE A 168 -1.86 -6.54 -13.19
N GLN A 169 -2.17 -7.05 -14.39
CA GLN A 169 -1.79 -8.42 -14.76
C GLN A 169 -0.28 -8.57 -14.82
N GLN A 170 0.42 -7.57 -15.36
CA GLN A 170 1.88 -7.55 -15.42
C GLN A 170 2.51 -7.53 -14.01
N ILE A 171 1.91 -6.79 -13.05
CA ILE A 171 2.34 -6.84 -11.64
C ILE A 171 2.28 -8.26 -11.10
N MET A 172 1.18 -8.98 -11.35
CA MET A 172 1.01 -10.36 -10.87
C MET A 172 2.00 -11.33 -11.51
N ASP A 173 2.27 -11.18 -12.81
CA ASP A 173 3.24 -12.00 -13.55
C ASP A 173 4.66 -11.74 -13.05
N PHE A 174 5.04 -10.49 -12.82
CA PHE A 174 6.33 -10.11 -12.25
C PHE A 174 6.48 -10.59 -10.80
N SER A 175 5.43 -10.50 -10.00
CA SER A 175 5.43 -11.02 -8.62
C SER A 175 5.68 -12.52 -8.59
N LYS A 176 5.02 -13.28 -9.47
CA LYS A 176 5.24 -14.72 -9.60
C LYS A 176 6.69 -15.03 -9.98
N LYS A 177 7.23 -14.31 -10.96
CA LYS A 177 8.62 -14.46 -11.42
C LYS A 177 9.64 -14.18 -10.30
N LEU A 178 9.42 -13.11 -9.53
CA LEU A 178 10.26 -12.77 -8.38
C LEU A 178 10.21 -13.84 -7.29
N TYR A 179 9.02 -14.37 -7.00
CA TYR A 179 8.85 -15.46 -6.05
C TYR A 179 9.60 -16.75 -6.48
N GLU A 180 9.52 -17.13 -7.77
CA GLU A 180 10.21 -18.30 -8.30
C GLU A 180 11.74 -18.14 -8.25
N LYS A 181 12.26 -16.95 -8.57
CA LYS A 181 13.70 -16.65 -8.45
C LYS A 181 14.22 -16.86 -7.03
N ARG A 182 13.44 -16.43 -6.02
CA ARG A 182 13.81 -16.62 -4.61
C ARG A 182 13.86 -18.07 -4.16
N LYS A 183 13.01 -18.91 -4.73
CA LYS A 183 13.02 -20.35 -4.42
C LYS A 183 14.19 -21.09 -5.03
N ALA A 184 14.78 -20.55 -6.09
CA ALA A 184 15.87 -21.18 -6.85
C ALA A 184 17.27 -20.79 -6.35
N GLY A 185 17.41 -19.72 -5.54
CA GLY A 185 18.65 -19.23 -4.94
C GLY A 185 18.74 -19.56 -3.46
#